data_b20bbe384ca96d30f27772185f4dabea
#
_entry.id   b20bbe384ca96d30f27772185f4dabea
#
_cell.length_a   1.000
_cell.length_b   1.000
_cell.length_c   1.000
_cell.angle_alpha   90.00
_cell.angle_beta   90.00
_cell.angle_gamma   90.00
#
_symmetry.space_group_name_H-M   'P 1'
#
loop_
_entity.id
_entity.type
_entity.pdbx_description
1 polymer ?
#
loop_
_entity_poly.entity_id
_entity_poly.type
_entity_poly.pdbx_seq_one_letter_code
_entity_poly.pdbx_strand_id
1 'polypeptide(L)'
;TADLYQNSKETAMAMGMLVADLGYARYFERVQVCTDILDATKMMAEKLAVDNDIFEEYVPKVEENLNDEQVIFATIDSLLDTNTIVPAENEKYGITAMFICGFWVETTHLGLAQESESSEANVNSLESHFCVLHSINELLSQLSDNDMIASIKTDFKKLEKTGFQSETLQNDIETIRNNFIKTI
;
A
#
# COMPACT_ATOMS: atom_id res chain seq x y z
N THR A 1 17.60 11.69 14.52
CA THR A 1 17.19 10.26 14.40
C THR A 1 15.68 10.14 14.21
N ALA A 2 14.82 10.83 15.01
CA ALA A 2 13.36 10.76 14.88
C ALA A 2 12.86 11.25 13.51
N ASP A 3 13.44 12.34 13.00
CA ASP A 3 13.06 12.91 11.68
C ASP A 3 13.40 11.97 10.51
N LEU A 4 14.48 11.19 10.64
CA LEU A 4 14.86 10.19 9.62
C LEU A 4 13.83 9.05 9.56
N TYR A 5 13.30 8.63 10.69
CA TYR A 5 12.30 7.56 10.79
C TYR A 5 10.94 7.98 10.23
N GLN A 6 10.53 9.23 10.44
CA GLN A 6 9.29 9.76 9.88
C GLN A 6 9.37 9.79 8.36
N ASN A 7 10.46 10.28 7.80
CA ASN A 7 10.70 10.27 6.37
C ASN A 7 10.69 8.86 5.75
N SER A 8 11.24 7.86 6.45
CA SER A 8 11.23 6.47 5.96
C SER A 8 9.82 5.89 5.85
N LYS A 9 8.96 6.16 6.83
CA LYS A 9 7.56 5.70 6.80
C LYS A 9 6.74 6.40 5.71
N GLU A 10 6.92 7.71 5.54
CA GLU A 10 6.31 8.48 4.46
C GLU A 10 6.77 7.96 3.09
N THR A 11 8.08 7.72 2.93
CA THR A 11 8.65 7.16 1.70
C THR A 11 8.09 5.76 1.40
N ALA A 12 7.95 4.92 2.42
CA ALA A 12 7.37 3.58 2.25
C ALA A 12 5.89 3.63 1.84
N MET A 13 5.11 4.54 2.43
CA MET A 13 3.72 4.76 2.06
C MET A 13 3.58 5.21 0.61
N ALA A 14 4.40 6.18 0.17
CA ALA A 14 4.47 6.62 -1.21
C ALA A 14 4.85 5.49 -2.18
N MET A 15 5.83 4.68 -1.78
CA MET A 15 6.27 3.52 -2.54
C MET A 15 5.14 2.50 -2.72
N GLY A 16 4.34 2.25 -1.67
CA GLY A 16 3.15 1.39 -1.75
C GLY A 16 2.14 1.91 -2.78
N MET A 17 1.85 3.22 -2.79
CA MET A 17 0.98 3.83 -3.79
C MET A 17 1.54 3.65 -5.22
N LEU A 18 2.83 3.90 -5.43
CA LEU A 18 3.46 3.73 -6.74
C LEU A 18 3.42 2.28 -7.24
N VAL A 19 3.53 1.29 -6.36
CA VAL A 19 3.40 -0.12 -6.75
C VAL A 19 1.97 -0.46 -7.20
N ALA A 20 0.95 0.14 -6.59
CA ALA A 20 -0.43 0.01 -7.05
C ALA A 20 -0.61 0.67 -8.44
N ASP A 21 -0.07 1.88 -8.62
CA ASP A 21 -0.06 2.58 -9.91
C ASP A 21 0.66 1.78 -11.00
N LEU A 22 1.75 1.09 -10.65
CA LEU A 22 2.49 0.23 -11.58
C LEU A 22 1.60 -0.90 -12.11
N GLY A 23 0.87 -1.58 -11.22
CA GLY A 23 -0.08 -2.62 -11.60
C GLY A 23 -1.15 -2.10 -12.56
N TYR A 24 -1.70 -0.92 -12.25
CA TYR A 24 -2.70 -0.26 -13.09
C TYR A 24 -2.15 0.16 -14.46
N ALA A 25 -1.00 0.84 -14.48
CA ALA A 25 -0.36 1.28 -15.72
C ALA A 25 -0.04 0.11 -16.66
N ARG A 26 0.34 -1.01 -16.06
CA ARG A 26 0.60 -2.25 -16.77
C ARG A 26 -0.65 -2.87 -17.36
N TYR A 27 -1.74 -2.94 -16.61
CA TYR A 27 -3.03 -3.44 -17.12
C TYR A 27 -3.44 -2.70 -18.41
N PHE A 28 -3.13 -1.40 -18.51
CA PHE A 28 -3.37 -0.58 -19.68
C PHE A 28 -2.20 -0.53 -20.67
N GLU A 29 -1.22 -1.42 -20.55
CA GLU A 29 -0.05 -1.53 -21.45
C GLU A 29 0.75 -0.22 -21.61
N ARG A 30 0.79 0.62 -20.54
CA ARG A 30 1.50 1.91 -20.56
C ARG A 30 2.98 1.75 -20.21
N VAL A 31 3.73 1.18 -21.12
CA VAL A 31 5.14 0.78 -20.93
C VAL A 31 6.01 1.91 -20.38
N GLN A 32 5.92 3.14 -20.91
CA GLN A 32 6.75 4.26 -20.46
C GLN A 32 6.41 4.63 -19.00
N VAL A 33 5.13 4.65 -18.65
CA VAL A 33 4.68 4.94 -17.27
C VAL A 33 5.18 3.87 -16.32
N CYS A 34 5.15 2.60 -16.71
CA CYS A 34 5.72 1.51 -15.91
C CYS A 34 7.21 1.71 -15.65
N THR A 35 7.98 2.08 -16.66
CA THR A 35 9.43 2.35 -16.51
C THR A 35 9.67 3.52 -15.55
N ASP A 36 8.94 4.62 -15.71
CA ASP A 36 9.08 5.81 -14.85
C ASP A 36 8.75 5.48 -13.38
N ILE A 37 7.71 4.67 -13.14
CA ILE A 37 7.33 4.22 -11.79
C ILE A 37 8.40 3.30 -11.20
N LEU A 38 8.93 2.34 -11.97
CA LEU A 38 9.99 1.44 -11.50
C LEU A 38 11.25 2.22 -11.10
N ASP A 39 11.66 3.21 -11.90
CA ASP A 39 12.80 4.06 -11.57
C ASP A 39 12.55 4.85 -10.29
N ALA A 40 11.36 5.42 -10.11
CA ALA A 40 10.99 6.12 -8.89
C ALA A 40 10.99 5.17 -7.67
N THR A 41 10.47 3.97 -7.81
CA THR A 41 10.43 2.95 -6.75
C THR A 41 11.84 2.52 -6.34
N LYS A 42 12.76 2.34 -7.29
CA LYS A 42 14.19 2.05 -7.00
C LYS A 42 14.85 3.18 -6.21
N MET A 43 14.65 4.43 -6.62
CA MET A 43 15.18 5.59 -5.89
C MET A 43 14.65 5.70 -4.46
N MET A 44 13.39 5.34 -4.24
CA MET A 44 12.78 5.30 -2.90
C MET A 44 13.34 4.16 -2.05
N ALA A 45 13.52 2.97 -2.61
CA ALA A 45 14.13 1.82 -1.94
C ALA A 45 15.57 2.14 -1.47
N GLU A 46 16.36 2.81 -2.31
CA GLU A 46 17.69 3.27 -1.93
C GLU A 46 17.68 4.28 -0.76
N LYS A 47 16.69 5.18 -0.72
CA LYS A 47 16.52 6.14 0.38
C LYS A 47 16.12 5.47 1.69
N LEU A 48 15.35 4.40 1.62
CA LEU A 48 14.88 3.69 2.80
C LEU A 48 16.02 3.06 3.59
N ALA A 49 17.23 2.87 3.00
CA ALA A 49 18.50 2.43 3.62
C ALA A 49 18.32 1.38 4.75
N VAL A 50 17.16 0.79 4.83
CA VAL A 50 16.84 -0.33 5.71
C VAL A 50 17.53 -1.51 5.08
N ASP A 51 18.24 -2.32 5.88
CA ASP A 51 18.91 -3.54 5.41
C ASP A 51 18.10 -4.13 4.26
N ASN A 52 18.67 -4.05 3.08
CA ASN A 52 18.01 -4.17 1.80
C ASN A 52 17.37 -5.54 1.52
N ASP A 53 17.49 -6.50 2.45
CA ASP A 53 17.10 -7.89 2.22
C ASP A 53 15.66 -8.03 1.69
N ILE A 54 14.72 -7.24 2.22
CA ILE A 54 13.32 -7.30 1.78
C ILE A 54 13.19 -6.75 0.35
N PHE A 55 13.72 -5.57 0.09
CA PHE A 55 13.58 -4.94 -1.23
C PHE A 55 14.49 -5.58 -2.28
N GLU A 56 15.71 -6.03 -1.90
CA GLU A 56 16.60 -6.78 -2.79
C GLU A 56 16.03 -8.14 -3.19
N GLU A 57 15.25 -8.77 -2.32
CA GLU A 57 14.60 -10.04 -2.62
C GLU A 57 13.33 -9.88 -3.46
N TYR A 58 12.47 -8.90 -3.13
CA TYR A 58 11.12 -8.82 -3.68
C TYR A 58 11.00 -7.92 -4.91
N VAL A 59 11.77 -6.82 -5.00
CA VAL A 59 11.71 -5.94 -6.19
C VAL A 59 12.09 -6.68 -7.48
N PRO A 60 13.18 -7.46 -7.55
CA PRO A 60 13.48 -8.26 -8.74
C PRO A 60 12.38 -9.27 -9.07
N LYS A 61 11.77 -9.91 -8.08
CA LYS A 61 10.68 -10.86 -8.30
C LYS A 61 9.46 -10.18 -8.96
N VAL A 62 9.13 -8.97 -8.51
CA VAL A 62 8.05 -8.17 -9.13
C VAL A 62 8.45 -7.73 -10.53
N GLU A 63 9.69 -7.24 -10.74
CA GLU A 63 10.18 -6.81 -12.05
C GLU A 63 10.17 -7.94 -13.09
N GLU A 64 10.65 -9.13 -12.73
CA GLU A 64 10.71 -10.29 -13.61
C GLU A 64 9.33 -10.87 -13.92
N ASN A 65 8.36 -10.69 -13.03
CA ASN A 65 7.03 -11.28 -13.10
C ASN A 65 5.90 -10.25 -13.22
N LEU A 66 6.18 -9.07 -13.75
CA LEU A 66 5.18 -8.02 -13.98
C LEU A 66 3.96 -8.51 -14.78
N ASN A 67 4.05 -9.66 -15.45
CA ASN A 67 2.99 -10.30 -16.23
C ASN A 67 2.18 -11.35 -15.44
N ASP A 68 2.54 -11.63 -14.19
CA ASP A 68 1.89 -12.65 -13.39
C ASP A 68 1.33 -12.03 -12.09
N GLU A 69 0.03 -11.72 -12.11
CA GLU A 69 -0.68 -11.16 -10.95
C GLU A 69 -0.57 -12.09 -9.73
N GLN A 70 -0.55 -13.40 -9.94
CA GLN A 70 -0.46 -14.36 -8.84
C GLN A 70 0.91 -14.28 -8.15
N VAL A 71 1.99 -14.06 -8.91
CA VAL A 71 3.32 -13.85 -8.33
C VAL A 71 3.40 -12.54 -7.57
N ILE A 72 2.78 -11.48 -8.07
CA ILE A 72 2.72 -10.18 -7.37
C ILE A 72 1.96 -10.33 -6.05
N PHE A 73 0.78 -10.94 -6.06
CA PHE A 73 0.00 -11.17 -4.84
C PHE A 73 0.72 -12.10 -3.86
N ALA A 74 1.30 -13.20 -4.34
CA ALA A 74 2.09 -14.11 -3.48
C ALA A 74 3.33 -13.42 -2.88
N THR A 75 3.93 -12.49 -3.60
CA THR A 75 5.05 -11.68 -3.12
C THR A 75 4.60 -10.72 -2.02
N ILE A 76 3.44 -10.09 -2.18
CA ILE A 76 2.83 -9.23 -1.16
C ILE A 76 2.44 -10.05 0.07
N ASP A 77 1.82 -11.22 -0.09
CA ASP A 77 1.48 -12.14 0.99
C ASP A 77 2.73 -12.59 1.75
N SER A 78 3.82 -12.91 1.04
CA SER A 78 5.11 -13.24 1.67
C SER A 78 5.69 -12.07 2.46
N LEU A 79 5.56 -10.84 1.97
CA LEU A 79 5.95 -9.64 2.71
C LEU A 79 5.14 -9.48 3.99
N LEU A 80 3.84 -9.75 3.92
CA LEU A 80 2.94 -9.74 5.07
C LEU A 80 3.33 -10.81 6.09
N ASP A 81 3.54 -12.05 5.65
CA ASP A 81 3.91 -13.19 6.51
C ASP A 81 5.26 -12.99 7.19
N THR A 82 6.26 -12.46 6.48
CA THR A 82 7.59 -12.18 7.03
C THR A 82 7.52 -11.15 8.15
N ASN A 83 6.57 -10.24 8.12
CA ASN A 83 6.40 -9.18 9.12
C ASN A 83 5.60 -9.60 10.36
N THR A 84 4.79 -10.66 10.29
CA THR A 84 4.13 -11.21 11.49
C THR A 84 5.11 -11.82 12.49
N ILE A 85 6.34 -12.13 12.05
CA ILE A 85 7.40 -12.71 12.88
C ILE A 85 8.33 -11.66 13.49
N VAL A 86 8.28 -10.41 13.02
CA VAL A 86 9.16 -9.32 13.48
C VAL A 86 8.48 -8.55 14.62
N PRO A 87 9.16 -8.30 15.77
CA PRO A 87 8.58 -7.51 16.84
C PRO A 87 8.11 -6.12 16.37
N ALA A 88 6.95 -5.70 16.83
CA ALA A 88 6.33 -4.42 16.48
C ALA A 88 7.20 -3.18 16.79
N GLU A 89 8.20 -3.34 17.68
CA GLU A 89 9.19 -2.32 18.03
C GLU A 89 10.27 -2.14 16.94
N ASN A 90 10.30 -3.05 15.95
CA ASN A 90 11.26 -2.94 14.86
C ASN A 90 10.81 -1.87 13.85
N GLU A 91 11.75 -1.05 13.44
CA GLU A 91 11.54 -0.01 12.42
C GLU A 91 11.04 -0.59 11.10
N LYS A 92 11.54 -1.75 10.69
CA LYS A 92 11.11 -2.50 9.51
C LYS A 92 9.60 -2.75 9.52
N TYR A 93 9.04 -3.10 10.68
CA TYR A 93 7.60 -3.31 10.85
C TYR A 93 6.79 -2.04 10.51
N GLY A 94 7.22 -0.88 11.03
CA GLY A 94 6.55 0.39 10.75
C GLY A 94 6.63 0.79 9.28
N ILE A 95 7.76 0.56 8.62
CA ILE A 95 7.98 0.81 7.19
C ILE A 95 7.05 -0.06 6.36
N THR A 96 6.99 -1.36 6.65
CA THR A 96 6.12 -2.28 5.92
C THR A 96 4.64 -1.97 6.13
N ALA A 97 4.24 -1.64 7.36
CA ALA A 97 2.86 -1.25 7.64
C ALA A 97 2.44 -0.02 6.81
N MET A 98 3.32 0.97 6.68
CA MET A 98 3.04 2.16 5.87
C MET A 98 3.00 1.85 4.38
N PHE A 99 3.90 1.00 3.88
CA PHE A 99 3.85 0.51 2.51
C PHE A 99 2.49 -0.16 2.19
N ILE A 100 2.05 -1.05 3.07
CA ILE A 100 0.76 -1.75 2.92
C ILE A 100 -0.40 -0.76 2.92
N CYS A 101 -0.40 0.23 3.81
CA CYS A 101 -1.44 1.26 3.85
C CYS A 101 -1.50 2.05 2.53
N GLY A 102 -0.34 2.49 2.02
CA GLY A 102 -0.26 3.21 0.75
C GLY A 102 -0.77 2.36 -0.42
N PHE A 103 -0.29 1.12 -0.52
CA PHE A 103 -0.72 0.17 -1.55
C PHE A 103 -2.24 -0.08 -1.50
N TRP A 104 -2.78 -0.35 -0.30
CA TRP A 104 -4.19 -0.65 -0.14
C TRP A 104 -5.09 0.54 -0.51
N VAL A 105 -4.75 1.75 -0.07
CA VAL A 105 -5.51 2.97 -0.37
C VAL A 105 -5.52 3.25 -1.86
N GLU A 106 -4.36 3.18 -2.53
CA GLU A 106 -4.26 3.45 -3.97
C GLU A 106 -4.98 2.38 -4.79
N THR A 107 -4.81 1.10 -4.48
CA THR A 107 -5.53 0.01 -5.16
C THR A 107 -7.04 0.17 -5.01
N THR A 108 -7.53 0.53 -3.81
CA THR A 108 -8.95 0.79 -3.56
C THR A 108 -9.44 1.99 -4.38
N HIS A 109 -8.67 3.09 -4.40
CA HIS A 109 -8.99 4.27 -5.19
C HIS A 109 -9.11 3.97 -6.67
N LEU A 110 -8.13 3.27 -7.25
CA LEU A 110 -8.13 2.87 -8.65
C LEU A 110 -9.28 1.92 -8.99
N GLY A 111 -9.57 0.96 -8.10
CA GLY A 111 -10.70 0.04 -8.26
C GLY A 111 -12.05 0.76 -8.26
N LEU A 112 -12.28 1.69 -7.33
CA LEU A 112 -13.50 2.48 -7.27
C LEU A 112 -13.67 3.39 -8.49
N ALA A 113 -12.58 3.92 -9.04
CA ALA A 113 -12.62 4.72 -10.27
C ALA A 113 -13.04 3.90 -11.51
N GLN A 114 -12.80 2.59 -11.51
CA GLN A 114 -13.20 1.68 -12.59
C GLN A 114 -14.66 1.18 -12.48
N GLU A 115 -15.30 1.31 -11.32
CA GLU A 115 -16.70 0.86 -11.13
C GLU A 115 -17.72 1.55 -12.06
N SER A 116 -17.34 2.66 -12.69
CA SER A 116 -18.18 3.28 -13.73
C SER A 116 -18.40 2.38 -14.97
N GLU A 117 -17.61 1.30 -15.11
CA GLU A 117 -17.74 0.26 -16.14
C GLU A 117 -18.23 -1.07 -15.54
N SER A 118 -19.12 -1.03 -14.57
CA SER A 118 -19.60 -2.08 -13.69
C SER A 118 -19.73 -3.46 -14.32
N SER A 119 -18.74 -4.32 -14.05
CA SER A 119 -18.92 -5.77 -14.12
C SER A 119 -19.05 -6.31 -12.69
N GLU A 120 -19.93 -7.29 -12.50
CA GLU A 120 -20.11 -8.02 -11.24
C GLU A 120 -18.76 -8.56 -10.67
N ALA A 121 -17.82 -8.87 -11.55
CA ALA A 121 -16.47 -9.32 -11.22
C ALA A 121 -15.64 -8.24 -10.50
N ASN A 122 -15.75 -6.97 -10.91
CA ASN A 122 -15.01 -5.87 -10.29
C ASN A 122 -15.51 -5.58 -8.86
N VAL A 123 -16.82 -5.64 -8.65
CA VAL A 123 -17.43 -5.47 -7.33
C VAL A 123 -16.96 -6.56 -6.36
N ASN A 124 -16.98 -7.83 -6.79
CA ASN A 124 -16.52 -8.95 -5.97
C ASN A 124 -15.03 -8.86 -5.64
N SER A 125 -14.22 -8.36 -6.57
CA SER A 125 -12.79 -8.14 -6.35
C SER A 125 -12.54 -7.07 -5.29
N LEU A 126 -13.23 -5.93 -5.37
CA LEU A 126 -13.13 -4.85 -4.39
C LEU A 126 -13.65 -5.27 -3.00
N GLU A 127 -14.75 -6.01 -2.94
CA GLU A 127 -15.26 -6.55 -1.67
C GLU A 127 -14.24 -7.48 -1.01
N SER A 128 -13.60 -8.36 -1.79
CA SER A 128 -12.52 -9.23 -1.30
C SER A 128 -11.32 -8.42 -0.81
N HIS A 129 -10.95 -7.35 -1.55
CA HIS A 129 -9.89 -6.44 -1.15
C HIS A 129 -10.20 -5.72 0.18
N PHE A 130 -11.48 -5.44 0.44
CA PHE A 130 -11.93 -4.85 1.71
C PHE A 130 -11.83 -5.80 2.91
N CYS A 131 -11.88 -7.12 2.69
CA CYS A 131 -11.77 -8.11 3.76
C CYS A 131 -10.43 -8.05 4.51
N VAL A 132 -9.34 -7.55 3.88
CA VAL A 132 -8.02 -7.42 4.52
C VAL A 132 -7.91 -6.21 5.45
N LEU A 133 -8.90 -5.31 5.46
CA LEU A 133 -8.88 -4.07 6.23
C LEU A 133 -8.77 -4.33 7.75
N HIS A 134 -9.39 -5.41 8.22
CA HIS A 134 -9.27 -5.82 9.62
C HIS A 134 -7.80 -6.14 9.98
N SER A 135 -7.12 -6.93 9.16
CA SER A 135 -5.70 -7.27 9.38
C SER A 135 -4.80 -6.04 9.30
N ILE A 136 -5.09 -5.08 8.42
CA ILE A 136 -4.37 -3.81 8.38
C ILE A 136 -4.58 -3.01 9.66
N ASN A 137 -5.80 -2.96 10.20
CA ASN A 137 -6.07 -2.30 11.47
C ASN A 137 -5.36 -2.98 12.66
N GLU A 138 -5.28 -4.29 12.68
CA GLU A 138 -4.48 -5.03 13.68
C GLU A 138 -3.00 -4.69 13.56
N LEU A 139 -2.46 -4.68 12.34
CA LEU A 139 -1.09 -4.28 12.05
C LEU A 139 -0.80 -2.87 12.57
N LEU A 140 -1.65 -1.91 12.20
CA LEU A 140 -1.53 -0.51 12.64
C LEU A 140 -1.62 -0.36 14.16
N SER A 141 -2.44 -1.18 14.84
CA SER A 141 -2.64 -1.09 16.30
C SER A 141 -1.35 -1.30 17.07
N GLN A 142 -0.40 -2.05 16.53
CA GLN A 142 0.88 -2.38 17.15
C GLN A 142 1.93 -1.27 17.00
N LEU A 143 1.71 -0.28 16.13
CA LEU A 143 2.63 0.83 15.94
C LEU A 143 2.51 1.86 17.08
N SER A 144 3.62 2.44 17.48
CA SER A 144 3.63 3.59 18.38
C SER A 144 3.03 4.81 17.70
N ASP A 145 2.20 5.57 18.42
CA ASP A 145 1.52 6.74 17.88
C ASP A 145 2.49 7.91 17.72
N ASN A 146 2.42 8.53 16.54
CA ASN A 146 2.75 9.92 16.28
C ASN A 146 1.54 10.52 15.55
N ASP A 147 1.55 11.80 15.24
CA ASP A 147 0.39 12.49 14.65
C ASP A 147 -0.06 11.82 13.33
N MET A 148 0.89 11.43 12.49
CA MET A 148 0.62 10.74 11.21
C MET A 148 -0.01 9.36 11.44
N ILE A 149 0.62 8.51 12.27
CA ILE A 149 0.13 7.16 12.54
C ILE A 149 -1.23 7.20 13.24
N ALA A 150 -1.45 8.11 14.17
CA ALA A 150 -2.72 8.28 14.87
C ALA A 150 -3.85 8.68 13.89
N SER A 151 -3.55 9.56 12.92
CA SER A 151 -4.49 9.92 11.85
C SER A 151 -4.83 8.71 10.99
N ILE A 152 -3.83 7.97 10.50
CA ILE A 152 -4.01 6.78 9.67
C ILE A 152 -4.85 5.71 10.41
N LYS A 153 -4.53 5.43 11.68
CA LYS A 153 -5.32 4.51 12.52
C LYS A 153 -6.79 4.92 12.61
N THR A 154 -7.03 6.22 12.75
CA THR A 154 -8.39 6.76 12.85
C THR A 154 -9.15 6.57 11.54
N ASP A 155 -8.51 6.87 10.42
CA ASP A 155 -9.09 6.76 9.09
C ASP A 155 -9.42 5.30 8.73
N PHE A 156 -8.48 4.38 8.95
CA PHE A 156 -8.67 2.97 8.66
C PHE A 156 -9.73 2.31 9.57
N LYS A 157 -9.79 2.67 10.86
CA LYS A 157 -10.88 2.23 11.76
C LYS A 157 -12.23 2.76 11.32
N LYS A 158 -12.28 3.99 10.82
CA LYS A 158 -13.51 4.56 10.26
C LYS A 158 -13.97 3.76 9.05
N LEU A 159 -13.07 3.47 8.10
CA LEU A 159 -13.37 2.67 6.91
C LEU A 159 -13.88 1.27 7.27
N GLU A 160 -13.25 0.57 8.19
CA GLU A 160 -13.69 -0.74 8.65
C GLU A 160 -15.09 -0.71 9.25
N LYS A 161 -15.39 0.34 10.01
CA LYS A 161 -16.72 0.52 10.64
C LYS A 161 -17.81 0.87 9.64
N THR A 162 -17.51 1.69 8.64
CA THR A 162 -18.49 2.11 7.62
C THR A 162 -18.72 1.02 6.57
N GLY A 163 -17.71 0.22 6.29
CA GLY A 163 -17.78 -0.93 5.38
C GLY A 163 -17.80 -0.56 3.89
N PHE A 164 -17.70 -1.60 3.07
CA PHE A 164 -17.60 -1.49 1.61
C PHE A 164 -18.82 -0.86 0.94
N GLN A 165 -20.03 -1.10 1.45
CA GLN A 165 -21.29 -0.62 0.85
C GLN A 165 -21.64 0.82 1.24
N SER A 166 -20.73 1.57 1.84
CA SER A 166 -20.97 2.94 2.24
C SER A 166 -21.07 3.90 1.04
N GLU A 167 -22.12 4.71 0.99
CA GLU A 167 -22.26 5.77 -0.02
C GLU A 167 -21.14 6.82 0.06
N THR A 168 -20.42 6.91 1.17
CA THR A 168 -19.30 7.84 1.36
C THR A 168 -17.94 7.23 1.04
N LEU A 169 -17.86 5.93 0.72
CA LEU A 169 -16.61 5.21 0.58
C LEU A 169 -15.65 5.89 -0.39
N GLN A 170 -16.09 6.24 -1.57
CA GLN A 170 -15.25 6.90 -2.58
C GLN A 170 -14.65 8.22 -2.06
N ASN A 171 -15.47 9.05 -1.40
CA ASN A 171 -15.00 10.32 -0.83
C ASN A 171 -14.05 10.09 0.36
N ASP A 172 -14.30 9.07 1.17
CA ASP A 172 -13.44 8.73 2.31
C ASP A 172 -12.06 8.25 1.81
N ILE A 173 -12.01 7.36 0.83
CA ILE A 173 -10.78 6.89 0.21
C ILE A 173 -10.01 8.04 -0.47
N GLU A 174 -10.69 8.89 -1.23
CA GLU A 174 -10.07 10.04 -1.87
C GLU A 174 -9.49 11.02 -0.84
N THR A 175 -10.17 11.22 0.27
CA THR A 175 -9.70 12.09 1.36
C THR A 175 -8.43 11.52 1.99
N ILE A 176 -8.39 10.22 2.30
CA ILE A 176 -7.23 9.54 2.88
C ILE A 176 -6.05 9.59 1.90
N ARG A 177 -6.30 9.25 0.64
CA ARG A 177 -5.31 9.34 -0.43
C ARG A 177 -4.70 10.73 -0.55
N ASN A 178 -5.52 11.77 -0.58
CA ASN A 178 -5.06 13.16 -0.65
C ASN A 178 -4.25 13.56 0.58
N ASN A 179 -4.57 13.05 1.77
CA ASN A 179 -3.78 13.26 2.97
C ASN A 179 -2.41 12.57 2.84
N PHE A 180 -2.34 11.36 2.32
CA PHE A 180 -1.09 10.66 2.04
C PHE A 180 -0.20 11.46 1.09
N ILE A 181 -0.75 11.91 -0.05
CA ILE A 181 -0.01 12.72 -1.04
C ILE A 181 0.52 14.03 -0.44
N LYS A 182 -0.19 14.67 0.49
CA LYS A 182 0.27 15.90 1.13
C LYS A 182 1.37 15.66 2.18
N THR A 183 1.46 14.45 2.70
CA THR A 183 2.44 14.05 3.70
C THR A 183 3.78 13.68 3.04
N ILE A 184 3.76 13.30 1.77
CA ILE A 184 4.90 12.97 0.93
C ILE A 184 5.53 14.26 0.37
#